data_14576c30f2c60fdf06992f47b882e669
#
_entry.id   14576c30f2c60fdf06992f47b882e669
#
_cell.length_a   1.000
_cell.length_b   1.000
_cell.length_c   1.000
_cell.angle_alpha   90.00
_cell.angle_beta   90.00
_cell.angle_gamma   90.00
#
_symmetry.space_group_name_H-M   'P 1'
#
loop_
_entity.id
_entity.type
_entity.pdbx_description
1 polymer ?
#
loop_
_entity_poly.entity_id
_entity_poly.type
_entity_poly.pdbx_seq_one_letter_code
_entity_poly.pdbx_strand_id
1 'polypeptide(L)'
;MRHTHLDEEHEMIRSSLREFLEAEIAPELPAADREPMSKADAIEYQKLLGDLGIGPGDVEGDGFADPLIYAVTSEEISRIWPSLNVTLNMSFPTRFARYVGEETQAALGDTLDDGSCIGCMAVTEPAGGSDTRNPATTAEKEGDEYVIDGEKTWVSNAPIADMALVVAHDEALGQRDFFIDDCVTNDIETRELHKLGWNGSPTGQMFFDEVRVHEDNKLMNAVTKMVASGESDITDNEMFRTQNPLNAMFSYMRTGMAAMSVGIMQAAYEAALRYAKQREVFGGPIGGHQLVQEKLYHIRAGLETGRLLTYETARKVAEGDPEARLYSSLAKGWVCETSVDVTDRALQIHGGNGLSEEYPLERYYRDARTMTVPDGTTDIQKLVVGKELTGESAYT
;
A
#
# COMPACT_ATOMS: atom_id res chain seq x y z
N MET A 1 -6.29 -6.54 -24.20
CA MET A 1 -7.41 -5.58 -24.37
C MET A 1 -6.85 -4.22 -24.02
N ARG A 2 -6.91 -3.22 -24.87
CA ARG A 2 -6.52 -1.85 -24.49
C ARG A 2 -7.51 -1.38 -23.43
N HIS A 3 -7.02 -0.97 -22.26
CA HIS A 3 -7.85 -0.38 -21.22
C HIS A 3 -8.14 1.07 -21.60
N THR A 4 -9.38 1.49 -21.47
CA THR A 4 -9.87 2.81 -21.95
C THR A 4 -9.19 4.01 -21.30
N HIS A 5 -8.46 3.80 -20.19
CA HIS A 5 -7.79 4.84 -19.41
C HIS A 5 -6.26 4.82 -19.50
N LEU A 6 -5.70 3.82 -20.17
CA LEU A 6 -4.24 3.67 -20.32
C LEU A 6 -3.84 4.00 -21.76
N ASP A 7 -2.84 4.82 -21.93
CA ASP A 7 -2.19 5.09 -23.19
C ASP A 7 -1.11 4.06 -23.55
N GLU A 8 -0.33 4.32 -24.60
CA GLU A 8 0.71 3.40 -25.08
C GLU A 8 1.89 3.33 -24.09
N GLU A 9 2.19 4.39 -23.37
CA GLU A 9 3.25 4.45 -22.38
C GLU A 9 2.92 3.58 -21.15
N HIS A 10 1.72 3.74 -20.58
CA HIS A 10 1.25 2.90 -19.47
C HIS A 10 1.23 1.40 -19.81
N GLU A 11 0.80 1.05 -21.05
CA GLU A 11 0.79 -0.35 -21.49
C GLU A 11 2.21 -0.89 -21.71
N MET A 12 3.16 -0.05 -22.10
CA MET A 12 4.57 -0.42 -22.22
C MET A 12 5.19 -0.67 -20.85
N ILE A 13 4.97 0.23 -19.88
CA ILE A 13 5.40 0.07 -18.48
C ILE A 13 4.85 -1.24 -17.90
N ARG A 14 3.53 -1.47 -18.08
CA ARG A 14 2.90 -2.72 -17.63
C ARG A 14 3.57 -3.95 -18.20
N SER A 15 3.81 -3.97 -19.51
CA SER A 15 4.36 -5.14 -20.19
C SER A 15 5.79 -5.42 -19.75
N SER A 16 6.62 -4.39 -19.69
CA SER A 16 8.02 -4.51 -19.27
C SER A 16 8.14 -4.95 -17.82
N LEU A 17 7.34 -4.34 -16.93
CA LEU A 17 7.32 -4.70 -15.51
C LEU A 17 6.83 -6.15 -15.32
N ARG A 18 5.80 -6.56 -16.06
CA ARG A 18 5.29 -7.95 -16.01
C ARG A 18 6.36 -8.96 -16.39
N GLU A 19 7.06 -8.74 -17.52
CA GLU A 19 8.14 -9.62 -17.97
C GLU A 19 9.25 -9.70 -16.92
N PHE A 20 9.65 -8.57 -16.35
CA PHE A 20 10.65 -8.51 -15.31
C PHE A 20 10.23 -9.29 -14.05
N LEU A 21 9.04 -9.04 -13.53
CA LEU A 21 8.52 -9.70 -12.31
C LEU A 21 8.37 -11.21 -12.49
N GLU A 22 7.98 -11.66 -13.69
CA GLU A 22 7.88 -13.10 -14.01
C GLU A 22 9.24 -13.77 -14.12
N ALA A 23 10.27 -13.06 -14.58
CA ALA A 23 11.62 -13.57 -14.74
C ALA A 23 12.42 -13.57 -13.42
N GLU A 24 12.37 -12.48 -12.67
CA GLU A 24 13.30 -12.23 -11.55
C GLU A 24 12.66 -12.47 -10.17
N ILE A 25 11.37 -12.17 -9.99
CA ILE A 25 10.72 -12.25 -8.67
C ILE A 25 9.90 -13.53 -8.48
N ALA A 26 9.09 -13.90 -9.48
CA ALA A 26 8.17 -15.03 -9.34
C ALA A 26 8.85 -16.38 -9.03
N PRO A 27 10.07 -16.70 -9.52
CA PRO A 27 10.73 -17.96 -9.20
C PRO A 27 11.13 -18.12 -7.72
N GLU A 28 11.43 -17.01 -7.04
CA GLU A 28 11.91 -17.01 -5.65
C GLU A 28 10.75 -17.00 -4.63
N LEU A 29 9.58 -16.53 -5.05
CA LEU A 29 8.42 -16.31 -4.22
C LEU A 29 7.98 -17.52 -3.35
N PRO A 30 7.97 -18.78 -3.80
CA PRO A 30 7.52 -19.91 -2.97
C PRO A 30 8.32 -20.09 -1.68
N ALA A 31 9.57 -19.67 -1.67
CA ALA A 31 10.42 -19.70 -0.48
C ALA A 31 10.30 -18.38 0.32
N ALA A 32 10.26 -17.24 -0.38
CA ALA A 32 10.29 -15.90 0.22
C ALA A 32 9.00 -15.52 0.97
N ASP A 33 7.82 -16.04 0.58
CA ASP A 33 6.54 -15.68 1.23
C ASP A 33 6.21 -16.49 2.51
N ARG A 34 7.15 -17.29 3.03
CA ARG A 34 6.91 -18.09 4.24
C ARG A 34 7.12 -17.34 5.53
N GLU A 35 8.07 -16.42 5.51
CA GLU A 35 8.49 -15.60 6.66
C GLU A 35 8.55 -14.14 6.22
N PRO A 36 8.46 -13.18 7.14
CA PRO A 36 8.70 -11.78 6.84
C PRO A 36 10.09 -11.59 6.24
N MET A 37 10.19 -10.80 5.17
CA MET A 37 11.48 -10.52 4.55
C MET A 37 12.40 -9.78 5.53
N SER A 38 13.68 -10.14 5.50
CA SER A 38 14.69 -9.43 6.28
C SER A 38 14.90 -8.00 5.73
N LYS A 39 15.55 -7.14 6.51
CA LYS A 39 15.95 -5.81 6.04
C LYS A 39 16.82 -5.89 4.79
N ALA A 40 17.73 -6.87 4.71
CA ALA A 40 18.60 -7.07 3.56
C ALA A 40 17.80 -7.43 2.29
N ASP A 41 16.83 -8.34 2.40
CA ASP A 41 15.96 -8.71 1.28
C ASP A 41 15.10 -7.52 0.82
N ALA A 42 14.54 -6.75 1.76
CA ALA A 42 13.74 -5.56 1.46
C ALA A 42 14.57 -4.52 0.69
N ILE A 43 15.82 -4.28 1.10
CA ILE A 43 16.76 -3.39 0.42
C ILE A 43 17.10 -3.91 -0.98
N GLU A 44 17.35 -5.21 -1.12
CA GLU A 44 17.67 -5.83 -2.42
C GLU A 44 16.52 -5.62 -3.41
N TYR A 45 15.29 -5.95 -3.02
CA TYR A 45 14.11 -5.74 -3.87
C TYR A 45 13.82 -4.26 -4.14
N GLN A 46 14.04 -3.38 -3.15
CA GLN A 46 13.88 -1.94 -3.33
C GLN A 46 14.85 -1.41 -4.40
N LYS A 47 16.13 -1.79 -4.34
CA LYS A 47 17.14 -1.40 -5.33
C LYS A 47 16.83 -1.99 -6.69
N LEU A 48 16.48 -3.27 -6.76
CA LEU A 48 16.15 -3.97 -7.99
C LEU A 48 14.99 -3.32 -8.77
N LEU A 49 13.96 -2.88 -8.05
CA LEU A 49 12.81 -2.17 -8.65
C LEU A 49 13.10 -0.68 -8.85
N GLY A 50 13.95 -0.09 -8.02
CA GLY A 50 14.46 1.27 -8.17
C GLY A 50 15.19 1.48 -9.48
N ASP A 51 15.99 0.50 -9.94
CA ASP A 51 16.66 0.50 -11.25
C ASP A 51 15.67 0.58 -12.43
N LEU A 52 14.40 0.27 -12.21
CA LEU A 52 13.29 0.42 -13.15
C LEU A 52 12.47 1.70 -12.95
N GLY A 53 12.90 2.59 -12.06
CA GLY A 53 12.15 3.79 -11.68
C GLY A 53 10.93 3.48 -10.79
N ILE A 54 10.93 2.34 -10.09
CA ILE A 54 9.84 1.91 -9.19
C ILE A 54 10.39 1.82 -7.78
N GLY A 55 10.31 2.90 -7.03
CA GLY A 55 10.82 2.92 -5.66
C GLY A 55 10.28 4.07 -4.85
N PRO A 56 10.37 4.00 -3.50
CA PRO A 56 9.87 5.04 -2.61
C PRO A 56 10.76 6.29 -2.63
N GLY A 57 12.01 6.18 -3.06
CA GLY A 57 13.04 7.22 -2.98
C GLY A 57 13.35 7.95 -4.29
N ASP A 58 12.88 7.47 -5.44
CA ASP A 58 13.18 8.09 -6.73
C ASP A 58 12.43 9.42 -6.89
N VAL A 59 13.17 10.50 -6.67
CA VAL A 59 12.72 11.88 -6.91
C VAL A 59 12.55 12.16 -8.41
N GLU A 60 13.26 11.39 -9.25
CA GLU A 60 13.20 11.49 -10.72
C GLU A 60 12.19 10.52 -11.35
N GLY A 61 11.68 9.54 -10.60
CA GLY A 61 10.69 8.57 -11.09
C GLY A 61 9.26 8.98 -10.74
N ASP A 62 8.44 9.22 -11.74
CA ASP A 62 7.04 9.69 -11.65
C ASP A 62 6.04 8.75 -10.94
N GLY A 63 6.49 7.65 -10.33
CA GLY A 63 5.62 6.61 -9.78
C GLY A 63 4.64 7.09 -8.70
N PHE A 64 4.92 8.21 -8.01
CA PHE A 64 3.97 8.84 -7.08
C PHE A 64 3.32 10.10 -7.69
N ALA A 65 3.94 10.68 -8.74
CA ALA A 65 3.40 11.84 -9.43
C ALA A 65 2.25 11.44 -10.37
N ASP A 66 2.33 10.25 -11.00
CA ASP A 66 1.26 9.74 -11.87
C ASP A 66 0.46 8.62 -11.18
N PRO A 67 -0.79 8.89 -10.75
CA PRO A 67 -1.67 7.89 -10.16
C PRO A 67 -2.00 6.69 -11.07
N LEU A 68 -1.91 6.85 -12.40
CA LEU A 68 -2.12 5.75 -13.33
C LEU A 68 -0.91 4.82 -13.37
N ILE A 69 0.30 5.36 -13.40
CA ILE A 69 1.54 4.57 -13.28
C ILE A 69 1.55 3.84 -11.93
N TYR A 70 1.23 4.54 -10.83
CA TYR A 70 1.12 3.94 -9.51
C TYR A 70 0.09 2.79 -9.46
N ALA A 71 -1.06 2.94 -10.12
CA ALA A 71 -2.05 1.87 -10.18
C ALA A 71 -1.56 0.67 -11.02
N VAL A 72 -0.90 0.93 -12.16
CA VAL A 72 -0.32 -0.12 -13.02
C VAL A 72 0.76 -0.90 -12.29
N THR A 73 1.70 -0.22 -11.65
CA THR A 73 2.81 -0.86 -10.92
C THR A 73 2.30 -1.64 -9.71
N SER A 74 1.35 -1.07 -8.94
CA SER A 74 0.71 -1.75 -7.82
C SER A 74 -0.06 -3.00 -8.25
N GLU A 75 -0.76 -2.97 -9.38
CA GLU A 75 -1.44 -4.14 -9.95
C GLU A 75 -0.44 -5.24 -10.32
N GLU A 76 0.61 -4.93 -11.09
CA GLU A 76 1.55 -5.93 -11.59
C GLU A 76 2.42 -6.54 -10.47
N ILE A 77 2.93 -5.72 -9.55
CA ILE A 77 3.70 -6.25 -8.42
C ILE A 77 2.80 -7.15 -7.55
N SER A 78 1.56 -6.72 -7.26
CA SER A 78 0.66 -7.52 -6.41
C SER A 78 0.06 -8.73 -7.12
N ARG A 79 0.09 -8.80 -8.45
CA ARG A 79 -0.21 -10.02 -9.20
C ARG A 79 0.80 -11.12 -8.87
N ILE A 80 2.04 -10.77 -8.61
CA ILE A 80 3.09 -11.71 -8.21
C ILE A 80 3.15 -11.79 -6.68
N TRP A 81 3.40 -10.67 -6.00
CA TRP A 81 3.69 -10.67 -4.56
C TRP A 81 3.17 -9.41 -3.86
N PRO A 82 1.96 -9.45 -3.27
CA PRO A 82 1.41 -8.30 -2.53
C PRO A 82 2.27 -7.81 -1.38
N SER A 83 2.96 -8.72 -0.66
CA SER A 83 3.87 -8.37 0.43
C SER A 83 5.00 -7.43 0.00
N LEU A 84 5.59 -7.69 -1.17
CA LEU A 84 6.62 -6.84 -1.74
C LEU A 84 6.08 -5.43 -2.02
N ASN A 85 4.89 -5.35 -2.64
CA ASN A 85 4.28 -4.05 -2.94
C ASN A 85 3.98 -3.24 -1.66
N VAL A 86 3.52 -3.90 -0.59
CA VAL A 86 3.30 -3.24 0.72
C VAL A 86 4.61 -2.71 1.28
N THR A 87 5.68 -3.52 1.29
CA THR A 87 6.99 -3.13 1.83
C THR A 87 7.55 -1.91 1.10
N LEU A 88 7.47 -1.89 -0.24
CA LEU A 88 7.92 -0.75 -1.04
C LEU A 88 7.07 0.50 -0.80
N ASN A 89 5.74 0.37 -0.88
CA ASN A 89 4.85 1.51 -0.74
C ASN A 89 4.90 2.14 0.67
N MET A 90 5.09 1.33 1.71
CA MET A 90 5.20 1.85 3.08
C MET A 90 6.53 2.54 3.37
N SER A 91 7.50 2.44 2.48
CA SER A 91 8.74 3.23 2.53
C SER A 91 8.59 4.66 1.99
N PHE A 92 7.40 5.08 1.52
CA PHE A 92 7.18 6.43 0.98
C PHE A 92 7.63 7.60 1.88
N PRO A 93 7.67 7.52 3.24
CA PRO A 93 8.15 8.62 4.06
C PRO A 93 9.61 9.01 3.80
N THR A 94 10.43 8.10 3.24
CA THR A 94 11.83 8.37 2.92
C THR A 94 12.01 9.53 1.92
N ARG A 95 10.98 9.83 1.12
CA ARG A 95 10.95 11.01 0.23
C ARG A 95 11.14 12.34 0.96
N PHE A 96 10.74 12.41 2.21
CA PHE A 96 10.86 13.63 3.02
C PHE A 96 12.20 13.74 3.76
N ALA A 97 13.00 12.68 3.76
CA ALA A 97 14.19 12.56 4.60
C ALA A 97 15.30 13.59 4.27
N ARG A 98 15.34 14.10 3.03
CA ARG A 98 16.28 15.16 2.64
C ARG A 98 15.83 16.58 3.07
N TYR A 99 14.63 16.72 3.61
CA TYR A 99 13.98 17.99 3.97
C TYR A 99 13.69 18.14 5.46
N VAL A 100 14.10 17.15 6.29
CA VAL A 100 13.99 17.16 7.75
C VAL A 100 15.15 17.95 8.40
N GLY A 101 15.27 17.90 9.71
CA GLY A 101 16.39 18.52 10.46
C GLY A 101 17.75 17.91 10.11
N GLU A 102 18.83 18.69 10.23
CA GLU A 102 20.18 18.29 9.84
C GLU A 102 20.68 17.03 10.56
N GLU A 103 20.31 16.84 11.84
CA GLU A 103 20.72 15.66 12.63
C GLU A 103 20.10 14.38 12.06
N THR A 104 18.81 14.42 11.76
CA THR A 104 18.12 13.27 11.14
C THR A 104 18.65 12.99 9.73
N GLN A 105 18.91 14.05 8.93
CA GLN A 105 19.57 13.89 7.63
C GLN A 105 20.95 13.23 7.75
N ALA A 106 21.74 13.62 8.75
CA ALA A 106 23.07 13.04 8.97
C ALA A 106 22.98 11.58 9.42
N ALA A 107 22.00 11.23 10.26
CA ALA A 107 21.79 9.86 10.72
C ALA A 107 21.38 8.90 9.58
N LEU A 108 20.57 9.39 8.65
CA LEU A 108 20.07 8.61 7.52
C LEU A 108 20.93 8.71 6.25
N GLY A 109 21.93 9.60 6.23
CA GLY A 109 22.63 10.05 5.03
C GLY A 109 23.12 8.92 4.12
N ASP A 110 23.89 7.98 4.67
CA ASP A 110 24.46 6.87 3.89
C ASP A 110 23.35 5.99 3.26
N THR A 111 22.27 5.72 4.01
CA THR A 111 21.16 4.88 3.54
C THR A 111 20.27 5.58 2.52
N LEU A 112 20.17 6.91 2.60
CA LEU A 112 19.47 7.73 1.61
C LEU A 112 20.25 7.81 0.28
N ASP A 113 21.58 7.96 0.39
CA ASP A 113 22.44 8.14 -0.80
C ASP A 113 22.58 6.85 -1.61
N ASP A 114 22.54 5.69 -0.96
CA ASP A 114 22.65 4.40 -1.63
C ASP A 114 21.28 3.74 -1.91
N GLY A 115 20.17 4.40 -1.58
CA GLY A 115 18.80 3.92 -1.80
C GLY A 115 18.39 2.75 -0.90
N SER A 116 19.07 2.55 0.25
CA SER A 116 18.77 1.45 1.20
C SER A 116 17.89 1.86 2.38
N CYS A 117 17.50 3.12 2.48
CA CYS A 117 16.63 3.60 3.56
C CYS A 117 15.25 2.97 3.47
N ILE A 118 14.81 2.31 4.54
CA ILE A 118 13.47 1.72 4.66
C ILE A 118 12.62 2.62 5.55
N GLY A 119 11.47 3.03 5.04
CA GLY A 119 10.50 3.82 5.79
C GLY A 119 9.32 3.00 6.31
N CYS A 120 8.60 3.57 7.28
CA CYS A 120 7.31 3.07 7.73
C CYS A 120 6.36 4.22 8.10
N MET A 121 5.05 3.89 8.23
CA MET A 121 4.03 4.85 8.65
C MET A 121 3.28 4.35 9.88
N ALA A 122 3.48 5.00 11.01
CA ALA A 122 3.01 4.63 12.33
C ALA A 122 1.75 5.43 12.72
N VAL A 123 0.57 4.90 12.41
CA VAL A 123 -0.74 5.57 12.59
C VAL A 123 -1.60 4.86 13.63
N THR A 124 -1.83 3.56 13.42
CA THR A 124 -2.77 2.75 14.21
C THR A 124 -2.25 2.50 15.62
N GLU A 125 -3.14 2.53 16.60
CA GLU A 125 -2.83 2.29 18.00
C GLU A 125 -3.59 1.07 18.56
N PRO A 126 -3.14 0.46 19.67
CA PRO A 126 -3.85 -0.65 20.29
C PRO A 126 -5.31 -0.33 20.66
N ALA A 127 -5.59 0.92 21.01
CA ALA A 127 -6.93 1.40 21.37
C ALA A 127 -7.87 1.53 20.16
N GLY A 128 -7.34 1.69 18.94
CA GLY A 128 -8.15 1.80 17.71
C GLY A 128 -7.38 2.26 16.49
N GLY A 129 -7.83 1.81 15.31
CA GLY A 129 -7.29 2.21 14.00
C GLY A 129 -8.23 3.05 13.16
N SER A 130 -9.55 3.03 13.46
CA SER A 130 -10.55 3.74 12.65
C SER A 130 -10.70 5.21 13.03
N ASP A 131 -10.50 5.59 14.29
CA ASP A 131 -10.46 6.98 14.73
C ASP A 131 -9.02 7.50 14.80
N THR A 132 -8.50 7.87 13.66
CA THR A 132 -7.14 8.42 13.54
C THR A 132 -7.06 9.91 13.90
N ARG A 133 -8.17 10.55 14.29
CA ARG A 133 -8.21 11.99 14.60
C ARG A 133 -7.74 12.30 16.01
N ASN A 134 -7.91 11.33 16.92
CA ASN A 134 -7.60 11.48 18.34
C ASN A 134 -6.59 10.39 18.75
N PRO A 135 -5.32 10.46 18.30
CA PRO A 135 -4.33 9.48 18.72
C PRO A 135 -4.06 9.61 20.23
N ALA A 136 -3.82 8.47 20.89
CA ALA A 136 -3.40 8.41 22.28
C ALA A 136 -1.89 8.70 22.44
N THR A 137 -1.08 8.42 21.40
CA THR A 137 0.33 8.84 21.34
C THR A 137 0.39 10.35 21.37
N THR A 138 1.18 10.93 22.28
CA THR A 138 1.33 12.37 22.48
C THR A 138 2.65 12.89 21.94
N ALA A 139 2.69 14.18 21.63
CA ALA A 139 3.89 14.93 21.28
C ALA A 139 3.88 16.24 22.08
N GLU A 140 4.69 16.30 23.15
CA GLU A 140 4.85 17.50 24.00
C GLU A 140 6.01 18.35 23.51
N LYS A 141 5.78 19.66 23.33
CA LYS A 141 6.82 20.57 22.85
C LYS A 141 7.74 21.02 23.98
N GLU A 142 9.04 20.73 23.86
CA GLU A 142 10.11 21.18 24.73
C GLU A 142 11.19 21.99 23.97
N GLY A 143 11.08 23.29 23.96
CA GLY A 143 12.01 24.15 23.21
C GLY A 143 11.78 24.05 21.72
N ASP A 144 12.77 23.59 20.96
CA ASP A 144 12.76 23.28 19.52
C ASP A 144 12.54 21.82 19.20
N GLU A 145 12.30 20.99 20.22
CA GLU A 145 12.00 19.55 20.09
C GLU A 145 10.57 19.24 20.49
N TYR A 146 10.12 18.06 20.08
CA TYR A 146 8.92 17.37 20.55
C TYR A 146 9.32 16.05 21.21
N VAL A 147 8.77 15.77 22.38
CA VAL A 147 8.89 14.50 23.09
C VAL A 147 7.68 13.65 22.75
N ILE A 148 7.91 12.51 22.12
CA ILE A 148 6.84 11.60 21.67
C ILE A 148 6.77 10.42 22.64
N ASP A 149 5.56 10.17 23.17
CA ASP A 149 5.24 9.05 24.03
C ASP A 149 4.03 8.28 23.50
N GLY A 150 4.12 6.95 23.45
CA GLY A 150 3.00 6.11 23.07
C GLY A 150 3.37 4.82 22.38
N GLU A 151 2.36 4.16 21.81
CA GLU A 151 2.50 2.86 21.15
C GLU A 151 1.74 2.85 19.82
N LYS A 152 2.37 2.32 18.78
CA LYS A 152 1.74 2.07 17.48
C LYS A 152 1.74 0.58 17.17
N THR A 153 0.73 0.13 16.44
CA THR A 153 0.54 -1.29 16.09
C THR A 153 0.13 -1.46 14.63
N TRP A 154 0.33 -2.65 14.09
CA TRP A 154 0.06 -2.96 12.66
C TRP A 154 0.87 -2.10 11.68
N VAL A 155 2.05 -1.67 12.10
CA VAL A 155 2.93 -0.83 11.27
C VAL A 155 3.73 -1.73 10.34
N SER A 156 3.45 -1.64 9.04
CA SER A 156 4.26 -2.33 8.02
C SER A 156 5.66 -1.74 8.00
N ASN A 157 6.66 -2.58 7.82
CA ASN A 157 8.08 -2.30 7.90
C ASN A 157 8.62 -1.96 9.30
N ALA A 158 7.80 -1.84 10.35
CA ALA A 158 8.29 -1.46 11.69
C ALA A 158 9.56 -2.22 12.14
N PRO A 159 9.65 -3.56 12.00
CA PRO A 159 10.83 -4.30 12.46
C PRO A 159 12.13 -4.01 11.69
N ILE A 160 12.03 -3.36 10.52
CA ILE A 160 13.17 -3.14 9.61
C ILE A 160 13.37 -1.66 9.24
N ALA A 161 12.53 -0.75 9.76
CA ALA A 161 12.53 0.65 9.38
C ALA A 161 13.76 1.40 9.88
N ASP A 162 14.30 2.29 9.03
CA ASP A 162 15.27 3.31 9.41
C ASP A 162 14.57 4.61 9.80
N MET A 163 13.39 4.83 9.27
CA MET A 163 12.63 6.08 9.42
C MET A 163 11.14 5.81 9.58
N ALA A 164 10.47 6.54 10.47
CA ALA A 164 9.04 6.44 10.68
C ALA A 164 8.34 7.80 10.50
N LEU A 165 7.20 7.78 9.82
CA LEU A 165 6.22 8.87 9.88
C LEU A 165 5.21 8.55 10.98
N VAL A 166 5.29 9.25 12.10
CA VAL A 166 4.53 9.00 13.32
C VAL A 166 3.37 9.99 13.44
N VAL A 167 2.16 9.48 13.68
CA VAL A 167 0.99 10.32 14.01
C VAL A 167 0.87 10.45 15.51
N ALA A 168 0.93 11.67 16.05
CA ALA A 168 0.77 11.92 17.47
C ALA A 168 -0.19 13.11 17.72
N HIS A 169 -0.75 13.19 18.93
CA HIS A 169 -1.46 14.37 19.39
C HIS A 169 -0.45 15.46 19.76
N ASP A 170 -0.39 16.52 18.97
CA ASP A 170 0.43 17.69 19.30
C ASP A 170 -0.30 18.50 20.37
N GLU A 171 0.22 18.49 21.59
CA GLU A 171 -0.40 19.16 22.74
C GLU A 171 -0.41 20.68 22.59
N ALA A 172 0.56 21.26 21.90
CA ALA A 172 0.63 22.68 21.64
C ALA A 172 -0.43 23.15 20.62
N LEU A 173 -0.77 22.29 19.65
CA LEU A 173 -1.80 22.56 18.65
C LEU A 173 -3.18 22.08 19.09
N GLY A 174 -3.26 21.16 20.06
CA GLY A 174 -4.52 20.54 20.51
C GLY A 174 -5.17 19.65 19.43
N GLN A 175 -4.38 19.10 18.53
CA GLN A 175 -4.81 18.20 17.46
C GLN A 175 -3.70 17.26 17.03
N ARG A 176 -4.05 16.24 16.23
CA ARG A 176 -3.03 15.36 15.65
C ARG A 176 -2.10 16.12 14.71
N ASP A 177 -0.85 15.71 14.70
CA ASP A 177 0.17 16.12 13.74
C ASP A 177 1.04 14.91 13.33
N PHE A 178 1.96 15.12 12.39
CA PHE A 178 2.78 14.10 11.78
C PHE A 178 4.26 14.45 11.99
N PHE A 179 5.00 13.53 12.58
CA PHE A 179 6.41 13.69 12.93
C PHE A 179 7.23 12.64 12.20
N ILE A 180 8.37 13.05 11.66
CA ILE A 180 9.32 12.16 11.02
C ILE A 180 10.40 11.83 12.04
N ASP A 181 10.49 10.56 12.42
CA ASP A 181 11.43 10.04 13.38
C ASP A 181 12.53 9.23 12.69
N ASP A 182 13.76 9.36 13.18
CA ASP A 182 14.90 8.54 12.86
C ASP A 182 14.94 7.35 13.83
N CYS A 183 14.45 6.22 13.37
CA CYS A 183 14.37 5.01 14.17
C CYS A 183 15.75 4.42 14.54
N VAL A 184 16.80 4.82 13.84
CA VAL A 184 18.16 4.30 14.06
C VAL A 184 18.79 4.96 15.28
N THR A 185 18.80 6.30 15.30
CA THR A 185 19.38 7.07 16.43
C THR A 185 18.53 6.94 17.69
N ASN A 186 17.20 6.94 17.54
CA ASN A 186 16.28 6.86 18.67
C ASN A 186 16.06 5.44 19.19
N ASP A 187 16.66 4.41 18.55
CA ASP A 187 16.62 3.00 18.97
C ASP A 187 15.20 2.53 19.32
N ILE A 188 14.26 2.77 18.39
CA ILE A 188 12.85 2.47 18.61
C ILE A 188 12.63 0.99 18.84
N GLU A 189 12.12 0.63 20.02
CA GLU A 189 11.74 -0.75 20.32
C GLU A 189 10.59 -1.20 19.40
N THR A 190 10.76 -2.37 18.79
CA THR A 190 9.74 -2.96 17.91
C THR A 190 9.43 -4.40 18.30
N ARG A 191 8.19 -4.83 18.00
CA ARG A 191 7.77 -6.20 18.19
C ARG A 191 7.02 -6.69 16.97
N GLU A 192 7.51 -7.75 16.34
CA GLU A 192 6.89 -8.34 15.15
C GLU A 192 5.50 -8.92 15.45
N LEU A 193 4.59 -8.79 14.48
CA LEU A 193 3.22 -9.32 14.51
C LEU A 193 3.01 -10.32 13.37
N HIS A 194 2.62 -11.55 13.72
CA HIS A 194 2.15 -12.52 12.74
C HIS A 194 0.71 -12.22 12.31
N LYS A 195 0.42 -12.42 11.03
CA LYS A 195 -0.87 -12.04 10.43
C LYS A 195 -1.39 -13.08 9.43
N LEU A 196 -2.63 -12.91 9.00
CA LEU A 196 -3.31 -13.85 8.10
C LEU A 196 -2.66 -13.90 6.71
N GLY A 197 -2.44 -12.74 6.09
CA GLY A 197 -1.86 -12.59 4.75
C GLY A 197 -0.78 -11.51 4.75
N TRP A 198 -0.16 -11.31 3.57
CA TRP A 198 1.03 -10.48 3.40
C TRP A 198 2.19 -10.94 4.30
N ASN A 199 2.37 -12.24 4.41
CA ASN A 199 3.33 -12.81 5.36
C ASN A 199 4.76 -12.35 5.09
N GLY A 200 5.14 -12.17 3.83
CA GLY A 200 6.45 -11.64 3.46
C GLY A 200 6.68 -10.17 3.83
N SER A 201 5.63 -9.38 4.13
CA SER A 201 5.81 -7.97 4.57
C SER A 201 6.02 -7.91 6.08
N PRO A 202 7.17 -7.43 6.59
CA PRO A 202 7.38 -7.24 8.02
C PRO A 202 6.33 -6.29 8.60
N THR A 203 5.73 -6.65 9.71
CA THR A 203 4.70 -5.83 10.37
C THR A 203 4.86 -5.92 11.87
N GLY A 204 4.78 -4.80 12.57
CA GLY A 204 5.06 -4.78 14.01
C GLY A 204 4.31 -3.74 14.81
N GLN A 205 4.62 -3.77 16.11
CA GLN A 205 4.36 -2.70 17.06
C GLN A 205 5.61 -1.83 17.16
N MET A 206 5.43 -0.56 17.48
CA MET A 206 6.50 0.39 17.77
C MET A 206 6.21 1.06 19.12
N PHE A 207 7.23 1.21 19.96
CA PHE A 207 7.10 1.79 21.28
C PHE A 207 7.93 3.07 21.34
N PHE A 208 7.30 4.17 21.69
CA PHE A 208 7.91 5.49 21.82
C PHE A 208 7.94 5.83 23.31
N ASP A 209 9.12 5.92 23.89
CA ASP A 209 9.37 6.23 25.30
C ASP A 209 10.29 7.46 25.37
N GLU A 210 9.72 8.63 25.60
CA GLU A 210 10.40 9.94 25.60
C GLU A 210 11.25 10.20 24.34
N VAL A 211 10.76 9.77 23.15
CA VAL A 211 11.47 9.92 21.87
C VAL A 211 11.51 11.39 21.45
N ARG A 212 12.72 11.91 21.21
CA ARG A 212 12.93 13.32 20.87
C ARG A 212 13.03 13.53 19.37
N VAL A 213 12.21 14.44 18.86
CA VAL A 213 12.11 14.78 17.45
C VAL A 213 12.16 16.30 17.28
N HIS A 214 13.11 16.81 16.51
CA HIS A 214 13.25 18.24 16.25
C HIS A 214 12.03 18.81 15.52
N GLU A 215 11.64 20.07 15.76
CA GLU A 215 10.46 20.68 15.12
C GLU A 215 10.54 20.74 13.57
N ASP A 216 11.73 20.76 13.01
CA ASP A 216 11.97 20.68 11.58
C ASP A 216 11.52 19.33 10.96
N ASN A 217 11.37 18.31 11.78
CA ASN A 217 10.92 16.98 11.39
C ASN A 217 9.39 16.83 11.39
N LYS A 218 8.64 17.93 11.60
CA LYS A 218 7.20 17.90 11.30
C LYS A 218 7.00 17.73 9.78
N LEU A 219 6.11 16.84 9.39
CA LEU A 219 5.85 16.54 7.97
C LEU A 219 5.58 17.82 7.16
N MET A 220 4.78 18.75 7.70
CA MET A 220 4.45 19.99 6.98
C MET A 220 5.66 20.90 6.78
N ASN A 221 6.64 20.88 7.71
CA ASN A 221 7.88 21.63 7.55
C ASN A 221 8.75 21.00 6.44
N ALA A 222 8.87 19.66 6.43
CA ALA A 222 9.57 18.93 5.38
C ALA A 222 8.92 19.15 4.00
N VAL A 223 7.60 19.04 3.91
CA VAL A 223 6.85 19.32 2.66
C VAL A 223 7.07 20.75 2.19
N THR A 224 7.06 21.73 3.09
CA THR A 224 7.30 23.15 2.73
C THR A 224 8.70 23.34 2.16
N LYS A 225 9.74 22.73 2.78
CA LYS A 225 11.12 22.78 2.29
C LYS A 225 11.25 22.09 0.93
N MET A 226 10.62 20.92 0.76
CA MET A 226 10.60 20.15 -0.48
C MET A 226 9.99 20.95 -1.64
N VAL A 227 8.85 21.60 -1.40
CA VAL A 227 8.20 22.46 -2.41
C VAL A 227 9.07 23.69 -2.73
N ALA A 228 9.73 24.26 -1.73
CA ALA A 228 10.58 25.45 -1.92
C ALA A 228 11.89 25.13 -2.68
N SER A 229 12.39 23.89 -2.63
CA SER A 229 13.58 23.46 -3.39
C SER A 229 13.32 23.39 -4.90
N GLY A 230 12.06 23.17 -5.31
CA GLY A 230 11.67 22.94 -6.71
C GLY A 230 12.08 21.55 -7.24
N GLU A 231 12.54 20.66 -6.38
CA GLU A 231 12.98 19.30 -6.73
C GLU A 231 11.84 18.27 -6.69
N SER A 232 10.66 18.68 -6.28
CA SER A 232 9.51 17.79 -6.14
C SER A 232 8.36 18.24 -7.02
N ASP A 233 7.84 17.32 -7.76
CA ASP A 233 6.63 17.40 -8.58
C ASP A 233 5.34 17.01 -7.82
N ILE A 234 5.44 16.72 -6.51
CA ILE A 234 4.23 16.44 -5.69
C ILE A 234 3.20 17.58 -5.77
N THR A 235 3.67 18.81 -6.01
CA THR A 235 2.82 19.98 -6.25
C THR A 235 2.26 20.05 -7.66
N ASP A 236 2.76 19.29 -8.60
CA ASP A 236 2.25 19.24 -9.97
C ASP A 236 1.00 18.35 -10.03
N ASN A 237 0.83 17.47 -9.05
CA ASN A 237 -0.43 16.76 -8.91
C ASN A 237 -1.54 17.71 -8.44
N GLU A 238 -2.53 17.90 -9.30
CA GLU A 238 -3.66 18.82 -9.08
C GLU A 238 -4.41 18.52 -7.78
N MET A 239 -4.42 17.27 -7.34
CA MET A 239 -5.10 16.86 -6.12
C MET A 239 -4.44 17.44 -4.86
N PHE A 240 -3.11 17.46 -4.80
CA PHE A 240 -2.37 18.10 -3.68
C PHE A 240 -2.49 19.61 -3.71
N ARG A 241 -2.75 20.23 -4.89
CA ARG A 241 -2.96 21.67 -5.04
C ARG A 241 -4.36 22.11 -4.63
N THR A 242 -5.38 21.26 -4.84
CA THR A 242 -6.79 21.63 -4.72
C THR A 242 -7.47 21.06 -3.48
N GLN A 243 -6.92 20.00 -2.88
CA GLN A 243 -7.48 19.33 -1.72
C GLN A 243 -6.58 19.44 -0.50
N ASN A 244 -7.14 19.15 0.68
CA ASN A 244 -6.33 19.00 1.89
C ASN A 244 -5.29 17.88 1.67
N PRO A 245 -3.98 18.11 1.93
CA PRO A 245 -2.91 17.16 1.66
C PRO A 245 -3.14 15.75 2.23
N LEU A 246 -3.73 15.65 3.41
CA LEU A 246 -4.07 14.36 4.02
C LEU A 246 -5.15 13.60 3.23
N ASN A 247 -6.16 14.31 2.73
CA ASN A 247 -7.20 13.68 1.91
C ASN A 247 -6.61 13.20 0.58
N ALA A 248 -5.69 13.99 0.00
CA ALA A 248 -4.97 13.61 -1.20
C ALA A 248 -4.15 12.33 -0.96
N MET A 249 -3.33 12.29 0.08
CA MET A 249 -2.53 11.12 0.47
C MET A 249 -3.41 9.88 0.68
N PHE A 250 -4.49 9.97 1.45
CA PHE A 250 -5.40 8.85 1.65
C PHE A 250 -6.11 8.40 0.37
N SER A 251 -6.39 9.31 -0.56
CA SER A 251 -6.98 8.92 -1.84
C SER A 251 -6.01 8.14 -2.70
N TYR A 252 -4.73 8.51 -2.68
CA TYR A 252 -3.64 7.74 -3.29
C TYR A 252 -3.54 6.34 -2.70
N MET A 253 -3.39 6.21 -1.39
CA MET A 253 -3.25 4.93 -0.70
C MET A 253 -4.43 4.00 -0.99
N ARG A 254 -5.67 4.51 -0.95
CA ARG A 254 -6.87 3.74 -1.28
C ARG A 254 -6.91 3.29 -2.73
N THR A 255 -6.45 4.11 -3.66
CA THR A 255 -6.31 3.74 -5.08
C THR A 255 -5.30 2.60 -5.23
N GLY A 256 -4.17 2.67 -4.55
CA GLY A 256 -3.18 1.60 -4.48
C GLY A 256 -3.76 0.29 -3.94
N MET A 257 -4.52 0.35 -2.84
CA MET A 257 -5.20 -0.83 -2.27
C MET A 257 -6.17 -1.48 -3.26
N ALA A 258 -6.92 -0.69 -4.03
CA ALA A 258 -7.78 -1.20 -5.08
C ALA A 258 -6.96 -1.84 -6.21
N ALA A 259 -5.88 -1.22 -6.65
CA ALA A 259 -4.99 -1.75 -7.69
C ALA A 259 -4.31 -3.06 -7.27
N MET A 260 -3.80 -3.15 -6.04
CA MET A 260 -3.28 -4.39 -5.47
C MET A 260 -4.31 -5.51 -5.49
N SER A 261 -5.56 -5.21 -5.11
CA SER A 261 -6.66 -6.18 -5.15
C SER A 261 -6.96 -6.66 -6.58
N VAL A 262 -6.85 -5.79 -7.58
CA VAL A 262 -6.95 -6.16 -9.01
C VAL A 262 -5.82 -7.11 -9.40
N GLY A 263 -4.59 -6.87 -8.95
CA GLY A 263 -3.45 -7.76 -9.17
C GLY A 263 -3.69 -9.17 -8.60
N ILE A 264 -4.16 -9.26 -7.36
CA ILE A 264 -4.51 -10.54 -6.73
C ILE A 264 -5.64 -11.26 -7.51
N MET A 265 -6.67 -10.53 -7.93
CA MET A 265 -7.76 -11.09 -8.76
C MET A 265 -7.25 -11.60 -10.10
N GLN A 266 -6.31 -10.88 -10.73
CA GLN A 266 -5.70 -11.30 -12.00
C GLN A 266 -4.94 -12.61 -11.82
N ALA A 267 -4.10 -12.75 -10.79
CA ALA A 267 -3.37 -13.97 -10.47
C ALA A 267 -4.32 -15.16 -10.21
N ALA A 268 -5.36 -14.93 -9.40
CA ALA A 268 -6.37 -15.95 -9.10
C ALA A 268 -7.14 -16.40 -10.34
N TYR A 269 -7.49 -15.45 -11.24
CA TYR A 269 -8.13 -15.75 -12.52
C TYR A 269 -7.25 -16.62 -13.41
N GLU A 270 -5.98 -16.24 -13.58
CA GLU A 270 -5.02 -16.98 -14.42
C GLU A 270 -4.81 -18.42 -13.92
N ALA A 271 -4.66 -18.59 -12.60
CA ALA A 271 -4.52 -19.90 -11.97
C ALA A 271 -5.79 -20.75 -12.16
N ALA A 272 -6.97 -20.18 -11.87
CA ALA A 272 -8.24 -20.89 -11.99
C ALA A 272 -8.55 -21.31 -13.43
N LEU A 273 -8.31 -20.41 -14.40
CA LEU A 273 -8.54 -20.70 -15.81
C LEU A 273 -7.59 -21.78 -16.34
N ARG A 274 -6.31 -21.73 -15.96
CA ARG A 274 -5.31 -22.73 -16.32
C ARG A 274 -5.69 -24.10 -15.75
N TYR A 275 -6.02 -24.15 -14.46
CA TYR A 275 -6.42 -25.39 -13.80
C TYR A 275 -7.70 -25.97 -14.40
N ALA A 276 -8.71 -25.15 -14.68
CA ALA A 276 -9.97 -25.60 -15.28
C ALA A 276 -9.79 -26.22 -16.66
N LYS A 277 -8.79 -25.76 -17.43
CA LYS A 277 -8.46 -26.32 -18.76
C LYS A 277 -7.65 -27.61 -18.69
N GLN A 278 -6.86 -27.81 -17.64
CA GLN A 278 -5.92 -28.93 -17.55
C GLN A 278 -6.43 -30.08 -16.67
N ARG A 279 -7.21 -29.79 -15.63
CA ARG A 279 -7.71 -30.80 -14.70
C ARG A 279 -8.84 -31.58 -15.32
N GLU A 280 -8.69 -32.90 -15.40
CA GLU A 280 -9.70 -33.82 -15.94
C GLU A 280 -10.40 -34.60 -14.84
N VAL A 281 -11.73 -34.65 -14.88
CA VAL A 281 -12.61 -35.55 -14.11
C VAL A 281 -13.86 -35.85 -14.94
N PHE A 282 -14.49 -36.99 -14.67
CA PHE A 282 -15.69 -37.42 -15.43
C PHE A 282 -15.49 -37.48 -16.95
N GLY A 283 -14.28 -37.76 -17.42
CA GLY A 283 -13.96 -38.01 -18.82
C GLY A 283 -13.60 -36.76 -19.64
N GLY A 284 -13.32 -35.61 -18.97
CA GLY A 284 -12.86 -34.40 -19.64
C GLY A 284 -12.42 -33.28 -18.71
N PRO A 285 -11.94 -32.16 -19.27
CA PRO A 285 -11.53 -31.00 -18.48
C PRO A 285 -12.68 -30.43 -17.65
N ILE A 286 -12.41 -30.06 -16.39
CA ILE A 286 -13.44 -29.52 -15.49
C ILE A 286 -14.03 -28.21 -15.99
N GLY A 287 -13.32 -27.46 -16.85
CA GLY A 287 -13.82 -26.25 -17.51
C GLY A 287 -15.06 -26.48 -18.38
N GLY A 288 -15.40 -27.73 -18.72
CA GLY A 288 -16.64 -28.08 -19.37
C GLY A 288 -17.87 -28.18 -18.45
N HIS A 289 -17.68 -28.15 -17.14
CA HIS A 289 -18.79 -28.27 -16.19
C HIS A 289 -19.45 -26.92 -15.89
N GLN A 290 -20.78 -26.89 -15.88
CA GLN A 290 -21.57 -25.66 -15.73
C GLN A 290 -21.22 -24.82 -14.50
N LEU A 291 -21.04 -25.48 -13.32
CA LEU A 291 -20.71 -24.77 -12.08
C LEU A 291 -19.27 -24.25 -12.04
N VAL A 292 -18.35 -24.79 -12.84
CA VAL A 292 -17.01 -24.25 -13.04
C VAL A 292 -17.08 -23.03 -13.95
N GLN A 293 -17.84 -23.12 -15.05
CA GLN A 293 -18.05 -21.97 -15.96
C GLN A 293 -18.75 -20.80 -15.26
N GLU A 294 -19.74 -21.07 -14.40
CA GLU A 294 -20.40 -20.06 -13.56
C GLU A 294 -19.38 -19.31 -12.68
N LYS A 295 -18.49 -20.05 -11.99
CA LYS A 295 -17.44 -19.44 -11.17
C LYS A 295 -16.47 -18.61 -12.00
N LEU A 296 -16.01 -19.15 -13.14
CA LEU A 296 -15.12 -18.40 -14.05
C LEU A 296 -15.78 -17.12 -14.60
N TYR A 297 -17.09 -17.14 -14.85
CA TYR A 297 -17.85 -15.93 -15.21
C TYR A 297 -17.78 -14.87 -14.11
N HIS A 298 -18.07 -15.25 -12.85
CA HIS A 298 -18.04 -14.30 -11.74
C HIS A 298 -16.63 -13.79 -11.45
N ILE A 299 -15.61 -14.66 -11.51
CA ILE A 299 -14.20 -14.28 -11.40
C ILE A 299 -13.85 -13.21 -12.45
N ARG A 300 -14.20 -13.48 -13.71
CA ARG A 300 -13.89 -12.55 -14.82
C ARG A 300 -14.65 -11.23 -14.68
N ALA A 301 -15.93 -11.28 -14.32
CA ALA A 301 -16.76 -10.09 -14.13
C ALA A 301 -16.24 -9.23 -12.96
N GLY A 302 -15.88 -9.85 -11.83
CA GLY A 302 -15.31 -9.16 -10.69
C GLY A 302 -13.98 -8.48 -11.02
N LEU A 303 -13.08 -9.19 -11.70
CA LEU A 303 -11.79 -8.66 -12.16
C LEU A 303 -11.98 -7.45 -13.10
N GLU A 304 -12.82 -7.55 -14.12
CA GLU A 304 -13.02 -6.46 -15.10
C GLU A 304 -13.67 -5.24 -14.47
N THR A 305 -14.72 -5.44 -13.66
CA THR A 305 -15.38 -4.31 -12.99
C THR A 305 -14.50 -3.65 -11.94
N GLY A 306 -13.73 -4.44 -11.18
CA GLY A 306 -12.75 -3.93 -10.22
C GLY A 306 -11.67 -3.10 -10.91
N ARG A 307 -11.12 -3.59 -12.02
CA ARG A 307 -10.10 -2.88 -12.80
C ARG A 307 -10.63 -1.58 -13.39
N LEU A 308 -11.81 -1.59 -14.00
CA LEU A 308 -12.43 -0.37 -14.55
C LEU A 308 -12.63 0.70 -13.48
N LEU A 309 -13.14 0.32 -12.30
CA LEU A 309 -13.33 1.26 -11.20
C LEU A 309 -12.00 1.80 -10.67
N THR A 310 -10.98 0.95 -10.56
CA THR A 310 -9.65 1.33 -10.07
C THR A 310 -8.98 2.35 -11.00
N TYR A 311 -8.97 2.10 -12.30
CA TYR A 311 -8.33 3.01 -13.25
C TYR A 311 -9.12 4.31 -13.46
N GLU A 312 -10.46 4.26 -13.39
CA GLU A 312 -11.25 5.50 -13.35
C GLU A 312 -10.93 6.32 -12.09
N THR A 313 -10.74 5.64 -10.95
CA THR A 313 -10.32 6.31 -9.70
C THR A 313 -8.94 6.95 -9.86
N ALA A 314 -7.96 6.22 -10.39
CA ALA A 314 -6.61 6.72 -10.63
C ALA A 314 -6.62 7.96 -11.54
N ARG A 315 -7.41 7.94 -12.62
CA ARG A 315 -7.60 9.09 -13.51
C ARG A 315 -8.18 10.30 -12.76
N LYS A 316 -9.22 10.10 -11.94
CA LYS A 316 -9.81 11.19 -11.13
C LYS A 316 -8.83 11.76 -10.12
N VAL A 317 -7.98 10.91 -9.52
CA VAL A 317 -6.92 11.36 -8.63
C VAL A 317 -5.87 12.17 -9.39
N ALA A 318 -5.47 11.73 -10.58
CA ALA A 318 -4.52 12.44 -11.44
C ALA A 318 -5.02 13.82 -11.86
N GLU A 319 -6.31 13.93 -12.19
CA GLU A 319 -6.95 15.18 -12.62
C GLU A 319 -7.34 16.11 -11.46
N GLY A 320 -7.15 15.70 -10.20
CA GLY A 320 -7.63 16.46 -9.04
C GLY A 320 -9.16 16.62 -9.01
N ASP A 321 -9.89 15.67 -9.60
CA ASP A 321 -11.35 15.70 -9.70
C ASP A 321 -11.98 15.86 -8.29
N PRO A 322 -12.99 16.73 -8.10
CA PRO A 322 -13.68 16.90 -6.84
C PRO A 322 -14.25 15.62 -6.23
N GLU A 323 -14.57 14.62 -7.05
CA GLU A 323 -15.07 13.32 -6.62
C GLU A 323 -13.96 12.30 -6.32
N ALA A 324 -12.67 12.63 -6.48
CA ALA A 324 -11.56 11.69 -6.28
C ALA A 324 -11.60 10.99 -4.90
N ARG A 325 -11.97 11.73 -3.85
CA ARG A 325 -12.14 11.17 -2.50
C ARG A 325 -13.28 10.16 -2.42
N LEU A 326 -14.42 10.46 -3.05
CA LEU A 326 -15.56 9.54 -3.13
C LEU A 326 -15.16 8.27 -3.87
N TYR A 327 -14.55 8.42 -5.06
CA TYR A 327 -14.16 7.29 -5.90
C TYR A 327 -13.08 6.43 -5.26
N SER A 328 -12.07 7.02 -4.60
CA SER A 328 -11.03 6.25 -3.91
C SER A 328 -11.59 5.40 -2.75
N SER A 329 -12.55 5.95 -2.00
CA SER A 329 -13.24 5.19 -0.95
C SER A 329 -14.15 4.11 -1.54
N LEU A 330 -14.87 4.41 -2.61
CA LEU A 330 -15.74 3.46 -3.31
C LEU A 330 -14.92 2.30 -3.90
N ALA A 331 -13.82 2.62 -4.60
CA ALA A 331 -12.94 1.62 -5.19
C ALA A 331 -12.31 0.73 -4.11
N LYS A 332 -11.71 1.31 -3.06
CA LYS A 332 -11.13 0.54 -1.97
C LYS A 332 -12.17 -0.36 -1.30
N GLY A 333 -13.35 0.13 -1.00
CA GLY A 333 -14.40 -0.66 -0.38
C GLY A 333 -14.86 -1.82 -1.26
N TRP A 334 -15.25 -1.51 -2.48
CA TRP A 334 -15.83 -2.48 -3.41
C TRP A 334 -14.82 -3.48 -3.97
N VAL A 335 -13.65 -3.01 -4.44
CA VAL A 335 -12.68 -3.86 -5.13
C VAL A 335 -12.00 -4.82 -4.15
N CYS A 336 -11.69 -4.35 -2.92
CA CYS A 336 -11.11 -5.24 -1.91
C CYS A 336 -12.11 -6.34 -1.47
N GLU A 337 -13.39 -6.04 -1.29
CA GLU A 337 -14.41 -7.08 -1.00
C GLU A 337 -14.59 -8.03 -2.18
N THR A 338 -14.65 -7.51 -3.41
CA THR A 338 -14.74 -8.31 -4.63
C THR A 338 -13.54 -9.25 -4.80
N SER A 339 -12.34 -8.83 -4.37
CA SER A 339 -11.15 -9.68 -4.46
C SER A 339 -11.24 -10.91 -3.57
N VAL A 340 -11.90 -10.82 -2.41
CA VAL A 340 -12.19 -11.96 -1.54
C VAL A 340 -13.12 -12.95 -2.26
N ASP A 341 -14.21 -12.47 -2.86
CA ASP A 341 -15.16 -13.31 -3.59
C ASP A 341 -14.51 -13.99 -4.80
N VAL A 342 -13.65 -13.29 -5.51
CA VAL A 342 -12.92 -13.83 -6.68
C VAL A 342 -11.94 -14.91 -6.26
N THR A 343 -11.15 -14.68 -5.22
CA THR A 343 -10.16 -15.65 -4.73
C THR A 343 -10.82 -16.87 -4.10
N ASP A 344 -11.94 -16.71 -3.39
CA ASP A 344 -12.76 -17.83 -2.87
C ASP A 344 -13.24 -18.73 -4.00
N ARG A 345 -13.79 -18.18 -5.06
CA ARG A 345 -14.26 -18.93 -6.23
C ARG A 345 -13.13 -19.63 -6.96
N ALA A 346 -11.97 -18.98 -7.09
CA ALA A 346 -10.78 -19.56 -7.70
C ALA A 346 -10.25 -20.74 -6.88
N LEU A 347 -10.19 -20.61 -5.57
CA LEU A 347 -9.84 -21.67 -4.62
C LEU A 347 -10.84 -22.83 -4.73
N GLN A 348 -12.14 -22.56 -4.77
CA GLN A 348 -13.18 -23.57 -4.92
C GLN A 348 -13.06 -24.36 -6.24
N ILE A 349 -12.62 -23.76 -7.34
CA ILE A 349 -12.36 -24.46 -8.62
C ILE A 349 -11.24 -25.49 -8.45
N HIS A 350 -10.22 -25.21 -7.63
CA HIS A 350 -9.13 -26.14 -7.37
C HIS A 350 -9.50 -27.28 -6.40
N GLY A 351 -10.61 -27.14 -5.66
CA GLY A 351 -11.03 -28.12 -4.67
C GLY A 351 -9.98 -28.31 -3.57
N GLY A 352 -9.65 -29.56 -3.20
CA GLY A 352 -8.63 -29.82 -2.18
C GLY A 352 -7.25 -29.26 -2.50
N ASN A 353 -6.87 -29.18 -3.78
CA ASN A 353 -5.62 -28.56 -4.21
C ASN A 353 -5.59 -27.06 -3.94
N GLY A 354 -6.75 -26.38 -3.88
CA GLY A 354 -6.83 -24.96 -3.54
C GLY A 354 -6.49 -24.66 -2.08
N LEU A 355 -6.53 -25.66 -1.20
CA LEU A 355 -6.18 -25.54 0.22
C LEU A 355 -4.72 -25.91 0.50
N SER A 356 -3.99 -26.42 -0.51
CA SER A 356 -2.60 -26.84 -0.37
C SER A 356 -1.65 -25.71 -0.69
N GLU A 357 -0.58 -25.58 0.09
CA GLU A 357 0.54 -24.65 -0.17
C GLU A 357 1.33 -24.96 -1.46
N GLU A 358 1.09 -26.12 -2.09
CA GLU A 358 1.64 -26.45 -3.40
C GLU A 358 0.99 -25.64 -4.53
N TYR A 359 -0.15 -25.01 -4.25
CA TYR A 359 -0.89 -24.13 -5.16
C TYR A 359 -1.04 -22.74 -4.53
N PRO A 360 -1.00 -21.66 -5.32
CA PRO A 360 -0.96 -20.31 -4.75
C PRO A 360 -2.32 -19.78 -4.27
N LEU A 361 -3.41 -20.55 -4.39
CA LEU A 361 -4.77 -20.07 -4.17
C LEU A 361 -5.07 -19.73 -2.70
N GLU A 362 -4.53 -20.52 -1.76
CA GLU A 362 -4.70 -20.28 -0.33
C GLU A 362 -4.04 -18.95 0.07
N ARG A 363 -2.85 -18.65 -0.50
CA ARG A 363 -2.16 -17.37 -0.33
C ARG A 363 -2.97 -16.22 -0.92
N TYR A 364 -3.44 -16.33 -2.16
CA TYR A 364 -4.28 -15.30 -2.80
C TYR A 364 -5.52 -14.98 -1.97
N TYR A 365 -6.16 -15.99 -1.38
CA TYR A 365 -7.32 -15.80 -0.51
C TYR A 365 -6.95 -15.08 0.79
N ARG A 366 -5.87 -15.45 1.46
CA ARG A 366 -5.38 -14.79 2.68
C ARG A 366 -5.00 -13.33 2.41
N ASP A 367 -4.29 -13.08 1.34
CA ASP A 367 -3.87 -11.75 0.93
C ASP A 367 -5.07 -10.88 0.55
N ALA A 368 -6.02 -11.40 -0.24
CA ALA A 368 -7.25 -10.69 -0.57
C ALA A 368 -8.08 -10.33 0.68
N ARG A 369 -8.19 -11.26 1.65
CA ARG A 369 -8.90 -10.97 2.91
C ARG A 369 -8.20 -9.86 3.71
N THR A 370 -6.89 -9.84 3.68
CA THR A 370 -6.10 -8.79 4.35
C THR A 370 -6.37 -7.42 3.74
N MET A 371 -6.56 -7.30 2.41
CA MET A 371 -6.86 -6.02 1.73
C MET A 371 -8.08 -5.29 2.27
N THR A 372 -9.01 -5.96 2.94
CA THR A 372 -10.25 -5.35 3.42
C THR A 372 -10.07 -4.52 4.71
N VAL A 373 -8.92 -4.61 5.38
CA VAL A 373 -8.69 -4.02 6.71
C VAL A 373 -7.83 -2.75 6.69
N PRO A 374 -6.61 -2.73 6.11
CA PRO A 374 -5.74 -1.55 6.11
C PRO A 374 -6.33 -0.34 5.38
N ASP A 375 -5.75 0.83 5.58
CA ASP A 375 -6.11 2.14 4.98
C ASP A 375 -7.56 2.56 5.19
N GLY A 376 -8.08 2.18 6.35
CA GLY A 376 -9.49 2.26 6.73
C GLY A 376 -10.27 1.05 6.22
N THR A 377 -10.87 0.31 7.14
CA THR A 377 -11.64 -0.90 6.80
C THR A 377 -12.68 -0.64 5.71
N THR A 378 -13.08 -1.68 4.96
CA THR A 378 -14.13 -1.52 3.94
C THR A 378 -15.44 -0.99 4.54
N ASP A 379 -15.70 -1.24 5.82
CA ASP A 379 -16.85 -0.66 6.54
C ASP A 379 -16.68 0.85 6.72
N ILE A 380 -15.49 1.34 7.11
CA ILE A 380 -15.18 2.77 7.17
C ILE A 380 -15.32 3.42 5.79
N GLN A 381 -14.89 2.75 4.72
CA GLN A 381 -15.07 3.28 3.36
C GLN A 381 -16.56 3.46 3.01
N LYS A 382 -17.42 2.53 3.39
CA LYS A 382 -18.88 2.66 3.20
C LYS A 382 -19.44 3.88 3.94
N LEU A 383 -18.95 4.16 5.17
CA LEU A 383 -19.35 5.35 5.93
C LEU A 383 -18.84 6.65 5.28
N VAL A 384 -17.60 6.65 4.77
CA VAL A 384 -17.05 7.81 4.02
C VAL A 384 -17.90 8.08 2.77
N VAL A 385 -18.18 7.05 1.97
CA VAL A 385 -19.05 7.16 0.79
C VAL A 385 -20.45 7.65 1.18
N GLY A 386 -21.04 7.09 2.23
CA GLY A 386 -22.35 7.52 2.72
C GLY A 386 -22.39 9.01 3.06
N LYS A 387 -21.36 9.50 3.75
CA LYS A 387 -21.23 10.93 4.07
C LYS A 387 -21.09 11.81 2.81
N GLU A 388 -20.26 11.41 1.85
CA GLU A 388 -20.11 12.18 0.60
C GLU A 388 -21.42 12.28 -0.20
N LEU A 389 -22.22 11.21 -0.19
CA LEU A 389 -23.49 11.17 -0.91
C LEU A 389 -24.63 11.93 -0.19
N THR A 390 -24.65 11.92 1.14
CA THR A 390 -25.79 12.45 1.92
C THR A 390 -25.51 13.78 2.60
N GLY A 391 -24.23 14.13 2.76
CA GLY A 391 -23.79 15.25 3.60
C GLY A 391 -23.82 14.95 5.13
N GLU A 392 -24.34 13.79 5.54
CA GLU A 392 -24.50 13.41 6.95
C GLU A 392 -23.44 12.42 7.41
N SER A 393 -22.81 12.70 8.56
CA SER A 393 -21.82 11.77 9.15
C SER A 393 -22.52 10.67 9.93
N ALA A 394 -22.17 9.42 9.67
CA ALA A 394 -22.68 8.27 10.42
C ALA A 394 -21.93 8.05 11.76
N TYR A 395 -20.84 8.78 11.97
CA TYR A 395 -20.06 8.80 13.22
C TYR A 395 -19.72 10.25 13.59
N THR A 396 -19.73 10.54 14.87
CA THR A 396 -19.49 11.89 15.44
C THR A 396 -18.04 12.03 15.88
#